data_c52a51f0f495a54d2e9babfb59f9933a
#
_entry.id   c52a51f0f495a54d2e9babfb59f9933a
#
_cell.length_a   1.000
_cell.length_b   1.000
_cell.length_c   1.000
_cell.angle_alpha   90.00
_cell.angle_beta   90.00
_cell.angle_gamma   90.00
#
_symmetry.space_group_name_H-M   'P 1'
#
loop_
_entity.id
_entity.type
_entity.pdbx_description
1 polymer ?
#
loop_
_entity_poly.entity_id
_entity_poly.type
_entity_poly.pdbx_seq_one_letter_code
_entity_poly.pdbx_strand_id
1 'polypeptide(L)'
;MDQLDYRLESYNYELPEERIAQNPVVPRDHSRLLVVDSPDSHIHCLFKDLPEFLRPGDLLILNNTRVLPARLYGHKSSGAEVEVLLLEEKQHHCWLALVKPGKKFKPGSVIEFELNPTSKNNFNCERLQATVLETDEETGGRLLKFEIPPGKSLIPFLEAFGNIPFPPYLTETEALPEQYQTIYAERSGAVAAPTAGLHFTEELFQRLQLKGIDQVFLTLHVGVGTFRPVEVDNIINHQMHGEWIEVPAETFEKIAKTKASGGRVIAVGTTSARALEGAAIALANATETPQESTFTGYCGKTDIFIYPGYQWQIINGLITNFHLPKSSLLMLVSALIGRKRLLNLYQQVLEEPANEFGQQYRFYSFGDAMFIAPESVL
;
A
#
# COMPACT_ATOMS: atom_id res chain seq x y z
N MET A 1 22.45 4.04 -16.76
CA MET A 1 21.10 3.51 -17.05
C MET A 1 21.12 2.84 -18.41
N ASP A 2 20.50 1.65 -18.50
CA ASP A 2 20.31 0.91 -19.75
C ASP A 2 19.05 1.44 -20.46
N GLN A 3 19.06 1.54 -21.80
CA GLN A 3 17.86 1.95 -22.57
C GLN A 3 16.66 1.01 -22.32
N LEU A 4 16.93 -0.22 -21.95
CA LEU A 4 15.92 -1.19 -21.58
C LEU A 4 15.20 -0.86 -20.28
N ASP A 5 15.77 -0.04 -19.41
CA ASP A 5 15.14 0.38 -18.15
C ASP A 5 13.92 1.30 -18.39
N TYR A 6 13.78 1.86 -19.59
CA TYR A 6 12.61 2.68 -19.97
C TYR A 6 11.51 1.91 -20.69
N ARG A 7 11.70 0.64 -21.00
CA ARG A 7 10.71 -0.18 -21.70
C ARG A 7 9.88 -1.00 -20.73
N LEU A 8 8.56 -0.86 -20.77
CA LEU A 8 7.63 -1.63 -19.94
C LEU A 8 7.86 -3.14 -20.06
N GLU A 9 8.04 -3.64 -21.29
CA GLU A 9 8.26 -5.08 -21.55
C GLU A 9 9.51 -5.63 -20.85
N SER A 10 10.48 -4.78 -20.54
CA SER A 10 11.68 -5.19 -19.81
C SER A 10 11.44 -5.49 -18.32
N TYR A 11 10.24 -5.21 -17.82
CA TYR A 11 9.78 -5.55 -16.46
C TYR A 11 8.82 -6.72 -16.45
N ASN A 12 8.76 -7.43 -17.58
CA ASN A 12 7.96 -8.65 -17.69
C ASN A 12 8.71 -9.85 -17.14
N TYR A 13 7.99 -10.75 -16.51
CA TYR A 13 8.45 -12.08 -16.12
C TYR A 13 7.23 -13.00 -16.05
N GLU A 14 7.44 -14.31 -16.13
CA GLU A 14 6.38 -15.31 -16.05
C GLU A 14 6.06 -15.58 -14.58
N LEU A 15 4.82 -15.28 -14.16
CA LEU A 15 4.32 -15.55 -12.81
C LEU A 15 3.18 -16.56 -12.90
N PRO A 16 3.37 -17.79 -12.41
CA PRO A 16 2.29 -18.77 -12.31
C PRO A 16 1.17 -18.31 -11.38
N GLU A 17 -0.09 -18.49 -11.76
CA GLU A 17 -1.25 -18.05 -10.96
C GLU A 17 -1.26 -18.66 -9.55
N GLU A 18 -0.84 -19.92 -9.42
CA GLU A 18 -0.77 -20.63 -8.14
C GLU A 18 0.25 -20.02 -7.16
N ARG A 19 1.13 -19.15 -7.65
CA ARG A 19 2.07 -18.40 -6.81
C ARG A 19 1.45 -17.14 -6.20
N ILE A 20 0.28 -16.71 -6.66
CA ILE A 20 -0.46 -15.58 -6.07
C ILE A 20 -1.18 -16.07 -4.81
N ALA A 21 -0.74 -15.60 -3.64
CA ALA A 21 -1.29 -16.03 -2.37
C ALA A 21 -2.73 -15.58 -2.19
N GLN A 22 -3.66 -16.52 -2.07
CA GLN A 22 -5.07 -16.24 -1.81
C GLN A 22 -5.33 -15.99 -0.32
N ASN A 23 -4.55 -16.61 0.57
CA ASN A 23 -4.70 -16.51 2.01
C ASN A 23 -3.36 -16.20 2.70
N PRO A 24 -3.35 -15.46 3.81
CA PRO A 24 -2.13 -15.19 4.57
C PRO A 24 -1.63 -16.46 5.28
N VAL A 25 -0.32 -16.54 5.49
CA VAL A 25 0.26 -17.48 6.49
C VAL A 25 -0.12 -16.99 7.89
N VAL A 26 -0.39 -17.90 8.79
CA VAL A 26 -0.70 -17.60 10.19
C VAL A 26 0.25 -18.39 11.10
N PRO A 27 1.00 -17.73 12.01
CA PRO A 27 1.11 -16.29 12.17
C PRO A 27 1.78 -15.62 10.95
N ARG A 28 1.53 -14.33 10.75
CA ARG A 28 1.89 -13.63 9.51
C ARG A 28 3.40 -13.47 9.32
N ASP A 29 4.17 -13.42 10.38
CA ASP A 29 5.65 -13.37 10.36
C ASP A 29 6.33 -14.71 10.06
N HIS A 30 5.54 -15.78 9.85
CA HIS A 30 6.02 -17.06 9.31
C HIS A 30 6.02 -17.10 7.76
N SER A 31 5.71 -16.01 7.08
CA SER A 31 5.95 -15.89 5.64
C SER A 31 7.45 -15.99 5.32
N ARG A 32 7.78 -16.38 4.10
CA ARG A 32 9.18 -16.39 3.65
C ARG A 32 9.71 -14.96 3.50
N LEU A 33 10.99 -14.81 3.75
CA LEU A 33 11.72 -13.55 3.55
C LEU A 33 12.94 -13.82 2.69
N LEU A 34 13.07 -13.07 1.58
CA LEU A 34 14.29 -12.96 0.81
C LEU A 34 15.06 -11.73 1.30
N VAL A 35 16.21 -11.92 1.91
CA VAL A 35 17.09 -10.82 2.30
C VAL A 35 18.15 -10.61 1.22
N VAL A 36 18.13 -9.46 0.59
CA VAL A 36 19.16 -9.03 -0.37
C VAL A 36 20.18 -8.22 0.43
N ASP A 37 21.22 -8.86 0.89
CA ASP A 37 22.17 -8.37 1.91
C ASP A 37 23.40 -7.67 1.32
N SER A 38 23.74 -7.97 0.07
CA SER A 38 24.84 -7.31 -0.64
C SER A 38 24.58 -7.25 -2.15
N PRO A 39 25.40 -6.58 -2.96
CA PRO A 39 25.25 -6.58 -4.43
C PRO A 39 25.20 -7.96 -5.07
N ASP A 40 25.82 -8.96 -4.50
CA ASP A 40 26.04 -10.26 -5.12
C ASP A 40 25.42 -11.43 -4.34
N SER A 41 24.88 -11.20 -3.13
CA SER A 41 24.33 -12.25 -2.28
C SER A 41 22.89 -11.99 -1.86
N HIS A 42 22.22 -13.06 -1.46
CA HIS A 42 20.90 -13.04 -0.83
C HIS A 42 20.73 -14.27 0.07
N ILE A 43 19.81 -14.18 1.01
CA ILE A 43 19.55 -15.19 2.04
C ILE A 43 18.04 -15.48 2.06
N HIS A 44 17.69 -16.77 2.13
CA HIS A 44 16.32 -17.23 2.32
C HIS A 44 16.07 -17.57 3.79
N CYS A 45 15.04 -16.96 4.39
CA CYS A 45 14.64 -17.19 5.77
C CYS A 45 13.14 -16.97 5.96
N LEU A 46 12.67 -16.83 7.18
CA LEU A 46 11.31 -16.43 7.51
C LEU A 46 11.28 -14.96 7.96
N PHE A 47 10.14 -14.30 7.81
CA PHE A 47 10.02 -12.90 8.19
C PHE A 47 10.28 -12.65 9.68
N LYS A 48 9.95 -13.60 10.54
CA LYS A 48 10.29 -13.56 11.97
C LYS A 48 11.79 -13.43 12.28
N ASP A 49 12.66 -13.76 11.30
CA ASP A 49 14.10 -13.66 11.43
C ASP A 49 14.64 -12.27 11.03
N LEU A 50 13.78 -11.36 10.59
CA LEU A 50 14.13 -9.99 10.22
C LEU A 50 15.02 -9.26 11.25
N PRO A 51 14.83 -9.42 12.58
CA PRO A 51 15.73 -8.80 13.54
C PRO A 51 17.20 -9.16 13.38
N GLU A 52 17.55 -10.32 12.81
CA GLU A 52 18.94 -10.74 12.62
C GLU A 52 19.68 -9.87 11.58
N PHE A 53 18.95 -9.25 10.65
CA PHE A 53 19.47 -8.44 9.56
C PHE A 53 19.42 -6.93 9.83
N LEU A 54 18.77 -6.53 10.93
CA LEU A 54 18.70 -5.14 11.39
C LEU A 54 19.73 -4.90 12.50
N ARG A 55 20.14 -3.64 12.68
CA ARG A 55 21.16 -3.23 13.65
C ARG A 55 20.56 -2.28 14.68
N PRO A 56 21.05 -2.29 15.92
CA PRO A 56 20.68 -1.25 16.88
C PRO A 56 20.90 0.15 16.29
N GLY A 57 19.89 1.01 16.43
CA GLY A 57 19.89 2.35 15.84
C GLY A 57 19.27 2.42 14.43
N ASP A 58 18.87 1.31 13.82
CA ASP A 58 18.04 1.34 12.61
C ASP A 58 16.65 1.90 12.92
N LEU A 59 16.04 2.55 11.93
CA LEU A 59 14.71 3.13 12.00
C LEU A 59 13.80 2.53 10.93
N LEU A 60 12.71 1.92 11.35
CA LEU A 60 11.64 1.46 10.46
C LEU A 60 10.60 2.56 10.26
N ILE A 61 10.26 2.83 9.01
CA ILE A 61 9.19 3.77 8.64
C ILE A 61 7.98 2.99 8.16
N LEU A 62 6.87 3.14 8.86
CA LEU A 62 5.65 2.36 8.69
C LEU A 62 4.48 3.23 8.22
N ASN A 63 3.63 2.70 7.36
CA ASN A 63 2.41 3.39 6.93
C ASN A 63 1.24 2.95 7.81
N ASN A 64 0.73 3.84 8.67
CA ASN A 64 -0.36 3.57 9.61
C ASN A 64 -1.77 3.77 9.02
N THR A 65 -1.88 3.84 7.70
CA THR A 65 -3.19 3.93 7.07
C THR A 65 -4.06 2.73 7.41
N ARG A 66 -5.37 3.00 7.62
CA ARG A 66 -6.39 2.00 7.88
C ARG A 66 -7.31 1.87 6.67
N VAL A 67 -7.53 0.64 6.23
CA VAL A 67 -8.46 0.35 5.12
C VAL A 67 -9.89 0.59 5.58
N LEU A 68 -10.61 1.37 4.80
CA LEU A 68 -12.05 1.58 4.97
C LEU A 68 -12.82 0.34 4.49
N PRO A 69 -13.93 -0.03 5.14
CA PRO A 69 -14.88 -0.98 4.58
C PRO A 69 -15.64 -0.31 3.42
N ALA A 70 -14.91 -0.04 2.34
CA ALA A 70 -15.34 0.80 1.23
C ALA A 70 -16.19 0.09 0.18
N ARG A 71 -16.44 -1.23 0.34
CA ARG A 71 -17.32 -2.00 -0.55
C ARG A 71 -18.70 -2.12 0.04
N LEU A 72 -19.68 -1.52 -0.62
CA LEU A 72 -21.07 -1.44 -0.18
C LEU A 72 -21.97 -2.20 -1.16
N TYR A 73 -22.97 -2.88 -0.62
CA TYR A 73 -24.03 -3.52 -1.39
C TYR A 73 -25.35 -2.80 -1.14
N GLY A 74 -26.21 -2.75 -2.13
CA GLY A 74 -27.49 -2.08 -2.00
C GLY A 74 -28.35 -2.26 -3.25
N HIS A 75 -29.43 -1.50 -3.32
CA HIS A 75 -30.40 -1.57 -4.41
C HIS A 75 -31.06 -0.22 -4.69
N LYS A 76 -31.67 -0.08 -5.85
CA LYS A 76 -32.64 0.98 -6.14
C LYS A 76 -34.02 0.63 -5.56
N SER A 77 -34.88 1.64 -5.45
CA SER A 77 -36.30 1.44 -5.15
C SER A 77 -37.01 0.47 -6.11
N SER A 78 -36.50 0.30 -7.33
CA SER A 78 -36.97 -0.69 -8.32
C SER A 78 -36.48 -2.12 -8.08
N GLY A 79 -35.70 -2.36 -7.02
CA GLY A 79 -35.13 -3.67 -6.70
C GLY A 79 -33.84 -4.02 -7.48
N ALA A 80 -33.30 -3.11 -8.30
CA ALA A 80 -32.05 -3.36 -9.02
C ALA A 80 -30.88 -3.30 -8.05
N GLU A 81 -30.19 -4.45 -7.87
CA GLU A 81 -29.00 -4.60 -7.02
C GLU A 81 -27.80 -3.83 -7.54
N VAL A 82 -26.94 -3.41 -6.64
CA VAL A 82 -25.69 -2.69 -6.92
C VAL A 82 -24.59 -3.06 -5.95
N GLU A 83 -23.38 -3.16 -6.50
CA GLU A 83 -22.12 -3.12 -5.76
C GLU A 83 -21.48 -1.75 -5.98
N VAL A 84 -21.07 -1.12 -4.91
CA VAL A 84 -20.38 0.18 -4.91
C VAL A 84 -19.04 0.03 -4.21
N LEU A 85 -17.96 0.44 -4.88
CA LEU A 85 -16.62 0.53 -4.30
C LEU A 85 -16.23 2.01 -4.23
N LEU A 86 -16.15 2.55 -3.02
CA LEU A 86 -15.70 3.91 -2.77
C LEU A 86 -14.22 4.04 -3.09
N LEU A 87 -13.81 5.14 -3.72
CA LEU A 87 -12.44 5.38 -4.15
C LEU A 87 -11.80 6.55 -3.41
N GLU A 88 -12.44 7.73 -3.47
CA GLU A 88 -11.91 8.98 -2.93
C GLU A 88 -13.05 9.91 -2.55
N GLU A 89 -12.94 10.58 -1.41
CA GLU A 89 -13.83 11.68 -1.05
C GLU A 89 -13.40 12.94 -1.80
N LYS A 90 -14.22 13.40 -2.75
CA LYS A 90 -13.97 14.63 -3.54
C LYS A 90 -14.41 15.88 -2.82
N GLN A 91 -15.50 15.79 -2.09
CA GLN A 91 -16.09 16.84 -1.25
C GLN A 91 -16.78 16.17 -0.08
N HIS A 92 -17.10 16.94 0.96
CA HIS A 92 -17.76 16.43 2.17
C HIS A 92 -19.01 15.60 1.83
N HIS A 93 -18.97 14.31 2.18
CA HIS A 93 -19.98 13.28 1.86
C HIS A 93 -20.20 13.01 0.36
N CYS A 94 -19.34 13.53 -0.53
CA CYS A 94 -19.38 13.26 -1.95
C CYS A 94 -18.18 12.41 -2.35
N TRP A 95 -18.42 11.17 -2.72
CA TRP A 95 -17.42 10.17 -3.01
C TRP A 95 -17.41 9.74 -4.46
N LEU A 96 -16.25 9.73 -5.08
CA LEU A 96 -16.04 9.01 -6.32
C LEU A 96 -16.09 7.51 -6.02
N ALA A 97 -16.82 6.75 -6.81
CA ALA A 97 -17.03 5.33 -6.60
C ALA A 97 -17.15 4.55 -7.91
N LEU A 98 -16.67 3.32 -7.93
CA LEU A 98 -17.04 2.36 -8.99
C LEU A 98 -18.40 1.76 -8.63
N VAL A 99 -19.29 1.69 -9.63
CA VAL A 99 -20.67 1.20 -9.46
C VAL A 99 -20.93 0.08 -10.46
N LYS A 100 -21.33 -1.08 -9.97
CA LYS A 100 -21.60 -2.26 -10.80
C LYS A 100 -23.02 -2.81 -10.51
N PRO A 101 -23.88 -2.88 -11.55
CA PRO A 101 -23.72 -2.47 -12.95
C PRO A 101 -23.91 -0.96 -13.16
N GLY A 102 -22.90 -0.25 -13.66
CA GLY A 102 -22.92 1.22 -13.82
C GLY A 102 -24.02 1.74 -14.77
N LYS A 103 -24.38 0.99 -15.82
CA LYS A 103 -25.38 1.39 -16.82
C LYS A 103 -26.78 1.62 -16.24
N LYS A 104 -27.13 0.95 -15.15
CA LYS A 104 -28.44 1.08 -14.47
C LYS A 104 -28.49 2.24 -13.49
N PHE A 105 -27.36 2.81 -13.10
CA PHE A 105 -27.23 3.86 -12.08
C PHE A 105 -26.74 5.17 -12.71
N LYS A 106 -27.70 5.89 -13.30
CA LYS A 106 -27.48 7.18 -13.95
C LYS A 106 -27.62 8.33 -12.92
N PRO A 107 -27.14 9.54 -13.24
CA PRO A 107 -27.40 10.73 -12.41
C PRO A 107 -28.87 10.84 -11.99
N GLY A 108 -29.10 11.20 -10.74
CA GLY A 108 -30.43 11.23 -10.09
C GLY A 108 -30.90 9.88 -9.52
N SER A 109 -30.17 8.78 -9.75
CA SER A 109 -30.50 7.50 -9.11
C SER A 109 -30.21 7.53 -7.63
N VAL A 110 -31.13 7.06 -6.81
CA VAL A 110 -30.92 6.84 -5.36
C VAL A 110 -30.58 5.38 -5.12
N ILE A 111 -29.56 5.15 -4.31
CA ILE A 111 -29.10 3.84 -3.85
C ILE A 111 -29.40 3.74 -2.35
N GLU A 112 -30.06 2.68 -1.95
CA GLU A 112 -30.26 2.30 -0.55
C GLU A 112 -29.32 1.14 -0.23
N PHE A 113 -28.45 1.33 0.76
CA PHE A 113 -27.44 0.34 1.12
C PHE A 113 -27.96 -0.61 2.20
N GLU A 114 -27.47 -1.85 2.17
CA GLU A 114 -27.80 -2.91 3.09
C GLU A 114 -26.80 -2.96 4.25
N LEU A 115 -27.29 -3.22 5.44
CA LEU A 115 -26.43 -3.48 6.60
C LEU A 115 -25.55 -4.70 6.35
N ASN A 116 -24.29 -4.58 6.70
CA ASN A 116 -23.38 -5.72 6.66
C ASN A 116 -23.73 -6.70 7.80
N PRO A 117 -24.20 -7.92 7.50
CA PRO A 117 -24.63 -8.88 8.52
C PRO A 117 -23.50 -9.36 9.44
N THR A 118 -22.25 -9.18 9.01
CA THR A 118 -21.06 -9.56 9.79
C THR A 118 -20.48 -8.40 10.59
N SER A 119 -21.04 -7.19 10.45
CA SER A 119 -20.58 -6.02 11.21
C SER A 119 -20.82 -6.24 12.70
N LYS A 120 -19.74 -6.09 13.48
CA LYS A 120 -19.78 -6.15 14.96
C LYS A 120 -20.21 -4.80 15.56
N ASN A 121 -20.48 -3.79 14.72
CA ASN A 121 -20.74 -2.44 15.16
C ASN A 121 -22.22 -2.26 15.50
N ASN A 122 -22.52 -2.01 16.78
CA ASN A 122 -23.87 -1.66 17.29
C ASN A 122 -24.25 -0.21 16.94
N PHE A 123 -23.82 0.30 15.79
CA PHE A 123 -24.17 1.62 15.33
C PHE A 123 -25.66 1.67 15.02
N ASN A 124 -26.39 2.45 15.81
CA ASN A 124 -27.85 2.54 15.73
C ASN A 124 -28.27 3.40 14.52
N CYS A 125 -28.02 2.88 13.32
CA CYS A 125 -28.43 3.48 12.07
C CYS A 125 -29.10 2.42 11.19
N GLU A 126 -30.37 2.62 10.92
CA GLU A 126 -31.16 1.67 10.15
C GLU A 126 -31.07 1.89 8.64
N ARG A 127 -30.49 3.03 8.18
CA ARG A 127 -30.50 3.40 6.77
C ARG A 127 -29.28 4.20 6.36
N LEU A 128 -28.69 3.80 5.24
CA LEU A 128 -27.68 4.58 4.51
C LEU A 128 -28.11 4.71 3.05
N GLN A 129 -28.13 5.94 2.54
CA GLN A 129 -28.49 6.24 1.15
C GLN A 129 -27.46 7.13 0.49
N ALA A 130 -27.35 7.01 -0.84
CA ALA A 130 -26.61 7.96 -1.65
C ALA A 130 -27.33 8.23 -2.97
N THR A 131 -27.19 9.47 -3.45
CA THR A 131 -27.65 9.90 -4.76
C THR A 131 -26.48 9.97 -5.74
N VAL A 132 -26.64 9.40 -6.93
CA VAL A 132 -25.69 9.54 -8.03
C VAL A 132 -25.79 10.96 -8.56
N LEU A 133 -24.74 11.76 -8.43
CA LEU A 133 -24.70 13.14 -8.94
C LEU A 133 -24.32 13.16 -10.42
N GLU A 134 -23.21 12.51 -10.77
CA GLU A 134 -22.66 12.53 -12.13
C GLU A 134 -21.89 11.26 -12.44
N THR A 135 -21.54 11.09 -13.71
CA THR A 135 -20.61 10.07 -14.18
C THR A 135 -19.22 10.71 -14.32
N ASP A 136 -18.23 10.12 -13.71
CA ASP A 136 -16.85 10.51 -13.92
C ASP A 136 -16.32 9.90 -15.21
N GLU A 137 -15.92 10.73 -16.17
CA GLU A 137 -15.48 10.27 -17.51
C GLU A 137 -14.10 9.60 -17.46
N GLU A 138 -13.25 10.02 -16.54
CA GLU A 138 -11.87 9.51 -16.43
C GLU A 138 -11.83 8.07 -15.89
N THR A 139 -12.61 7.79 -14.86
CA THR A 139 -12.64 6.46 -14.23
C THR A 139 -13.79 5.58 -14.70
N GLY A 140 -14.80 6.17 -15.37
CA GLY A 140 -16.08 5.52 -15.65
C GLY A 140 -16.95 5.33 -14.40
N GLY A 141 -16.51 5.87 -13.26
CA GLY A 141 -17.15 5.81 -11.96
C GLY A 141 -18.37 6.72 -11.85
N ARG A 142 -18.82 6.91 -10.63
CA ARG A 142 -19.94 7.80 -10.27
C ARG A 142 -19.54 8.66 -9.10
N LEU A 143 -19.92 9.93 -9.11
CA LEU A 143 -19.90 10.77 -7.92
C LEU A 143 -21.17 10.51 -7.13
N LEU A 144 -21.01 10.00 -5.90
CA LEU A 144 -22.12 9.66 -5.00
C LEU A 144 -22.17 10.66 -3.85
N LYS A 145 -23.34 11.25 -3.61
CA LYS A 145 -23.61 12.09 -2.44
C LYS A 145 -24.36 11.27 -1.40
N PHE A 146 -23.74 11.05 -0.26
CA PHE A 146 -24.34 10.34 0.87
C PHE A 146 -25.24 11.24 1.70
N GLU A 147 -26.37 10.70 2.15
CA GLU A 147 -27.28 11.35 3.07
C GLU A 147 -26.87 11.05 4.51
N ILE A 148 -26.07 11.94 5.10
CA ILE A 148 -25.54 11.80 6.47
C ILE A 148 -26.16 12.88 7.35
N PRO A 149 -26.60 12.55 8.58
CA PRO A 149 -27.12 13.52 9.53
C PRO A 149 -26.12 14.64 9.80
N PRO A 150 -26.58 15.91 9.99
CA PRO A 150 -25.71 17.05 10.25
C PRO A 150 -24.73 16.78 11.40
N GLY A 151 -23.46 17.14 11.20
CA GLY A 151 -22.41 16.99 12.20
C GLY A 151 -21.85 15.58 12.38
N LYS A 152 -22.31 14.59 11.60
CA LYS A 152 -21.75 13.24 11.58
C LYS A 152 -20.86 13.02 10.37
N SER A 153 -19.87 12.10 10.51
CA SER A 153 -19.03 11.64 9.41
C SER A 153 -19.59 10.36 8.79
N LEU A 154 -19.18 10.06 7.54
CA LEU A 154 -19.57 8.82 6.85
C LEU A 154 -18.89 7.57 7.45
N ILE A 155 -17.73 7.71 8.08
CA ILE A 155 -16.91 6.56 8.52
C ILE A 155 -17.67 5.55 9.41
N PRO A 156 -18.41 5.97 10.47
CA PRO A 156 -19.18 5.00 11.29
C PRO A 156 -20.25 4.23 10.50
N PHE A 157 -20.81 4.86 9.45
CA PHE A 157 -21.76 4.19 8.56
C PHE A 157 -21.05 3.14 7.69
N LEU A 158 -19.84 3.46 7.18
CA LEU A 158 -19.06 2.48 6.43
C LEU A 158 -18.73 1.25 7.29
N GLU A 159 -18.45 1.42 8.57
CA GLU A 159 -18.21 0.30 9.49
C GLU A 159 -19.45 -0.58 9.71
N ALA A 160 -20.66 -0.03 9.56
CA ALA A 160 -21.91 -0.76 9.73
C ALA A 160 -22.41 -1.42 8.43
N PHE A 161 -22.22 -0.74 7.29
CA PHE A 161 -22.78 -1.15 5.99
C PHE A 161 -21.73 -1.75 5.05
N GLY A 162 -20.45 -1.42 5.24
CA GLY A 162 -19.39 -1.75 4.31
C GLY A 162 -18.69 -3.06 4.61
N ASN A 163 -17.96 -3.50 3.60
CA ASN A 163 -17.06 -4.65 3.64
C ASN A 163 -15.65 -4.18 3.25
N ILE A 164 -14.62 -4.83 3.80
CA ILE A 164 -13.23 -4.59 3.39
C ILE A 164 -13.07 -4.96 1.91
N PRO A 165 -12.59 -4.04 1.07
CA PRO A 165 -12.42 -4.27 -0.35
C PRO A 165 -11.16 -5.08 -0.64
N PHE A 166 -11.22 -6.38 -0.57
CA PHE A 166 -10.11 -7.22 -1.03
C PHE A 166 -9.79 -6.93 -2.51
N PRO A 167 -8.51 -6.95 -2.89
CA PRO A 167 -8.09 -6.78 -4.28
C PRO A 167 -8.70 -7.83 -5.21
N PRO A 168 -8.88 -7.51 -6.51
CA PRO A 168 -9.63 -8.37 -7.43
C PRO A 168 -8.97 -9.72 -7.74
N TYR A 169 -7.67 -9.88 -7.47
CA TYR A 169 -6.96 -11.16 -7.62
C TYR A 169 -7.17 -12.13 -6.43
N LEU A 170 -7.74 -11.67 -5.33
CA LEU A 170 -8.16 -12.50 -4.20
C LEU A 170 -9.59 -13.01 -4.46
N THR A 171 -9.70 -14.01 -5.34
CA THR A 171 -10.98 -14.57 -5.78
C THR A 171 -11.48 -15.71 -4.90
N GLU A 172 -10.56 -16.39 -4.22
CA GLU A 172 -10.81 -17.59 -3.40
C GLU A 172 -10.31 -17.40 -1.95
N THR A 173 -10.30 -16.13 -1.48
CA THR A 173 -9.80 -15.85 -0.14
C THR A 173 -10.82 -16.22 0.95
N GLU A 174 -10.33 -16.89 1.99
CA GLU A 174 -11.02 -17.12 3.25
C GLU A 174 -10.51 -16.18 4.36
N ALA A 175 -9.68 -15.20 3.99
CA ALA A 175 -9.09 -14.26 4.93
C ALA A 175 -10.16 -13.41 5.61
N LEU A 176 -10.01 -13.27 6.92
CA LEU A 176 -10.85 -12.36 7.70
C LEU A 176 -10.51 -10.90 7.37
N PRO A 177 -11.48 -9.97 7.48
CA PRO A 177 -11.25 -8.54 7.25
C PRO A 177 -10.06 -7.98 8.04
N GLU A 178 -9.88 -8.42 9.29
CA GLU A 178 -8.80 -8.00 10.17
C GLU A 178 -7.41 -8.43 9.66
N GLN A 179 -7.32 -9.51 8.87
CA GLN A 179 -6.07 -9.98 8.27
C GLN A 179 -5.59 -9.12 7.09
N TYR A 180 -6.46 -8.22 6.59
CA TYR A 180 -6.13 -7.22 5.58
C TYR A 180 -5.93 -5.81 6.20
N GLN A 181 -5.58 -5.76 7.48
CA GLN A 181 -5.17 -4.56 8.22
C GLN A 181 -3.83 -4.82 8.90
N THR A 182 -2.98 -3.79 8.95
CA THR A 182 -1.78 -3.86 9.80
C THR A 182 -2.19 -3.75 11.27
N ILE A 183 -1.41 -4.36 12.16
CA ILE A 183 -1.69 -4.30 13.61
C ILE A 183 -1.57 -2.88 14.18
N TYR A 184 -0.95 -1.97 13.44
CA TYR A 184 -0.77 -0.55 13.78
C TYR A 184 -1.63 0.39 12.91
N ALA A 185 -2.65 -0.13 12.21
CA ALA A 185 -3.54 0.67 11.39
C ALA A 185 -4.38 1.63 12.24
N GLU A 186 -4.25 2.94 11.99
CA GLU A 186 -4.85 4.00 12.79
C GLU A 186 -5.66 4.99 11.95
N ARG A 187 -5.06 5.54 10.90
CA ARG A 187 -5.61 6.63 10.08
C ARG A 187 -6.50 6.09 8.97
N SER A 188 -7.82 6.17 9.14
CA SER A 188 -8.81 5.70 8.16
C SER A 188 -8.79 6.55 6.87
N GLY A 189 -8.79 5.91 5.70
CA GLY A 189 -8.82 6.62 4.40
C GLY A 189 -8.37 5.81 3.19
N ALA A 190 -7.74 4.66 3.38
CA ALA A 190 -7.26 3.81 2.30
C ALA A 190 -8.34 2.85 1.79
N VAL A 191 -8.26 2.48 0.53
CA VAL A 191 -9.06 1.38 -0.07
C VAL A 191 -8.24 0.09 -0.23
N ALA A 192 -6.93 0.13 0.08
CA ALA A 192 -6.07 -1.04 0.12
C ALA A 192 -5.05 -0.95 1.27
N ALA A 193 -4.66 -2.11 1.80
CA ALA A 193 -3.70 -2.19 2.89
C ALA A 193 -2.25 -1.93 2.41
N PRO A 194 -1.38 -1.36 3.27
CA PRO A 194 0.07 -1.33 3.04
C PRO A 194 0.65 -2.73 3.33
N THR A 195 0.57 -3.63 2.35
CA THR A 195 0.65 -5.08 2.51
C THR A 195 1.99 -5.60 3.05
N ALA A 196 3.10 -4.87 2.85
CA ALA A 196 4.38 -5.19 3.49
C ALA A 196 4.31 -5.08 5.03
N GLY A 197 3.44 -4.22 5.54
CA GLY A 197 3.21 -4.08 6.97
C GLY A 197 2.41 -5.23 7.60
N LEU A 198 1.70 -6.01 6.78
CA LEU A 198 0.93 -7.16 7.26
C LEU A 198 1.81 -8.28 7.84
N HIS A 199 3.09 -8.33 7.47
CA HIS A 199 4.03 -9.33 7.97
C HIS A 199 4.40 -9.12 9.44
N PHE A 200 4.20 -7.92 9.99
CA PHE A 200 4.56 -7.61 11.36
C PHE A 200 3.53 -8.14 12.35
N THR A 201 4.01 -8.78 13.40
CA THR A 201 3.24 -9.21 14.57
C THR A 201 3.67 -8.38 15.78
N GLU A 202 2.84 -8.35 16.83
CA GLU A 202 3.19 -7.67 18.08
C GLU A 202 4.46 -8.27 18.69
N GLU A 203 4.61 -9.58 18.61
CA GLU A 203 5.77 -10.32 19.08
C GLU A 203 7.05 -9.91 18.34
N LEU A 204 6.97 -9.75 17.02
CA LEU A 204 8.09 -9.27 16.23
C LEU A 204 8.47 -7.83 16.59
N PHE A 205 7.49 -6.92 16.80
CA PHE A 205 7.78 -5.56 17.25
C PHE A 205 8.46 -5.52 18.61
N GLN A 206 8.05 -6.35 19.56
CA GLN A 206 8.71 -6.45 20.86
C GLN A 206 10.18 -6.87 20.72
N ARG A 207 10.46 -7.86 19.87
CA ARG A 207 11.84 -8.31 19.58
C ARG A 207 12.68 -7.21 18.91
N LEU A 208 12.11 -6.46 17.98
CA LEU A 208 12.77 -5.33 17.33
C LEU A 208 13.11 -4.23 18.35
N GLN A 209 12.17 -3.88 19.22
CA GLN A 209 12.37 -2.89 20.27
C GLN A 209 13.46 -3.31 21.26
N LEU A 210 13.47 -4.58 21.69
CA LEU A 210 14.51 -5.13 22.57
C LEU A 210 15.90 -5.10 21.92
N LYS A 211 15.96 -5.16 20.59
CA LYS A 211 17.22 -5.03 19.82
C LYS A 211 17.64 -3.57 19.60
N GLY A 212 16.86 -2.59 20.04
CA GLY A 212 17.14 -1.16 19.86
C GLY A 212 16.84 -0.66 18.45
N ILE A 213 15.84 -1.24 17.78
CA ILE A 213 15.34 -0.82 16.50
C ILE A 213 14.09 0.02 16.73
N ASP A 214 14.16 1.28 16.31
CA ASP A 214 13.07 2.23 16.47
C ASP A 214 12.08 2.17 15.32
N GLN A 215 10.86 2.66 15.56
CA GLN A 215 9.81 2.77 14.55
C GLN A 215 9.13 4.13 14.61
N VAL A 216 8.77 4.66 13.45
CA VAL A 216 7.93 5.86 13.31
C VAL A 216 6.92 5.65 12.19
N PHE A 217 5.88 6.46 12.21
CA PHE A 217 4.75 6.32 11.32
C PHE A 217 4.60 7.52 10.39
N LEU A 218 4.05 7.24 9.25
CA LEU A 218 3.50 8.20 8.31
C LEU A 218 2.16 7.65 7.79
N THR A 219 1.41 8.45 7.08
CA THR A 219 0.19 8.02 6.43
C THR A 219 0.31 8.22 4.92
N LEU A 220 0.02 7.19 4.15
CA LEU A 220 -0.33 7.28 2.73
C LEU A 220 -1.62 6.51 2.51
N HIS A 221 -2.66 7.18 2.06
CA HIS A 221 -3.92 6.52 1.72
C HIS A 221 -3.82 5.90 0.33
N VAL A 222 -3.73 4.57 0.31
CA VAL A 222 -3.62 3.80 -0.93
C VAL A 222 -4.94 3.85 -1.69
N GLY A 223 -4.89 4.41 -2.90
CA GLY A 223 -6.01 4.45 -3.83
C GLY A 223 -6.07 3.23 -4.75
N VAL A 224 -7.18 3.08 -5.48
CA VAL A 224 -7.34 1.99 -6.48
C VAL A 224 -6.37 2.10 -7.65
N GLY A 225 -5.78 3.27 -7.88
CA GLY A 225 -4.77 3.48 -8.92
C GLY A 225 -3.54 2.58 -8.76
N THR A 226 -3.23 2.15 -7.54
CA THR A 226 -2.12 1.23 -7.26
C THR A 226 -2.28 -0.16 -7.91
N PHE A 227 -3.52 -0.55 -8.22
CA PHE A 227 -3.82 -1.82 -8.90
C PHE A 227 -3.98 -1.68 -10.42
N ARG A 228 -3.89 -0.45 -10.97
CA ARG A 228 -3.94 -0.26 -12.42
C ARG A 228 -2.59 -0.67 -13.03
N PRO A 229 -2.60 -1.46 -14.11
CA PRO A 229 -1.39 -1.78 -14.83
C PRO A 229 -0.81 -0.51 -15.48
N VAL A 230 0.50 -0.51 -15.69
CA VAL A 230 1.15 0.47 -16.55
C VAL A 230 0.83 0.10 -18.00
N GLU A 231 0.23 1.02 -18.77
CA GLU A 231 -0.28 0.76 -20.13
C GLU A 231 0.54 1.47 -21.24
N VAL A 232 1.70 2.02 -20.89
CA VAL A 232 2.57 2.75 -21.82
C VAL A 232 3.80 1.93 -22.17
N ASP A 233 4.23 1.91 -23.44
CA ASP A 233 5.43 1.18 -23.86
C ASP A 233 6.72 1.77 -23.26
N ASN A 234 6.80 3.09 -23.18
CA ASN A 234 7.89 3.80 -22.51
C ASN A 234 7.40 4.31 -21.16
N ILE A 235 7.98 3.76 -20.08
CA ILE A 235 7.56 4.04 -18.71
C ILE A 235 7.65 5.52 -18.32
N ILE A 236 8.51 6.33 -18.96
CA ILE A 236 8.61 7.77 -18.70
C ILE A 236 7.29 8.50 -18.96
N ASN A 237 6.47 7.97 -19.88
CA ASN A 237 5.18 8.56 -20.23
C ASN A 237 4.05 8.14 -19.27
N HIS A 238 4.36 7.29 -18.29
CA HIS A 238 3.36 6.86 -17.31
C HIS A 238 3.06 7.99 -16.32
N GLN A 239 1.78 8.27 -16.15
CA GLN A 239 1.29 9.24 -15.17
C GLN A 239 0.78 8.50 -13.93
N MET A 240 1.45 8.72 -12.81
CA MET A 240 1.02 8.17 -11.53
C MET A 240 -0.21 8.92 -11.01
N HIS A 241 -1.13 8.18 -10.42
CA HIS A 241 -2.22 8.80 -9.67
C HIS A 241 -1.69 9.42 -8.37
N GLY A 242 -2.18 10.63 -8.06
CA GLY A 242 -1.86 11.31 -6.81
C GLY A 242 -2.49 10.59 -5.62
N GLU A 243 -1.69 10.28 -4.62
CA GLU A 243 -2.13 9.72 -3.34
C GLU A 243 -1.90 10.72 -2.21
N TRP A 244 -2.84 10.78 -1.27
CA TRP A 244 -2.73 11.68 -0.11
C TRP A 244 -1.71 11.11 0.89
N ILE A 245 -0.82 11.98 1.34
CA ILE A 245 0.23 11.65 2.30
C ILE A 245 0.28 12.65 3.46
N GLU A 246 0.63 12.14 4.63
CA GLU A 246 0.98 12.91 5.81
C GLU A 246 2.25 12.33 6.42
N VAL A 247 3.29 13.16 6.50
CA VAL A 247 4.54 12.82 7.17
C VAL A 247 4.70 13.79 8.32
N PRO A 248 4.54 13.37 9.59
CA PRO A 248 4.66 14.23 10.76
C PRO A 248 6.07 14.83 10.89
N ALA A 249 6.16 16.01 11.49
CA ALA A 249 7.45 16.66 11.78
C ALA A 249 8.38 15.76 12.63
N GLU A 250 7.80 15.09 13.63
CA GLU A 250 8.50 14.14 14.49
C GLU A 250 9.13 12.97 13.74
N THR A 251 8.51 12.55 12.64
CA THR A 251 9.06 11.51 11.75
C THR A 251 10.34 12.01 11.08
N PHE A 252 10.35 13.24 10.56
CA PHE A 252 11.56 13.83 9.98
C PHE A 252 12.65 14.08 11.03
N GLU A 253 12.28 14.54 12.23
CA GLU A 253 13.23 14.70 13.35
C GLU A 253 13.90 13.38 13.71
N LYS A 254 13.13 12.30 13.80
CA LYS A 254 13.66 10.98 14.11
C LYS A 254 14.57 10.46 13.01
N ILE A 255 14.20 10.65 11.73
CA ILE A 255 15.04 10.32 10.56
C ILE A 255 16.38 11.07 10.64
N ALA A 256 16.35 12.37 10.90
CA ALA A 256 17.57 13.18 11.00
C ALA A 256 18.47 12.70 12.14
N LYS A 257 17.91 12.43 13.33
CA LYS A 257 18.64 11.90 14.49
C LYS A 257 19.25 10.53 14.16
N THR A 258 18.49 9.64 13.51
CA THR A 258 18.96 8.32 13.08
C THR A 258 20.15 8.44 12.14
N LYS A 259 20.04 9.26 11.09
CA LYS A 259 21.13 9.48 10.12
C LYS A 259 22.36 10.11 10.78
N ALA A 260 22.17 11.08 11.68
CA ALA A 260 23.26 11.73 12.39
C ALA A 260 24.03 10.77 13.33
N SER A 261 23.37 9.75 13.86
CA SER A 261 24.01 8.70 14.68
C SER A 261 24.56 7.52 13.86
N GLY A 262 24.52 7.59 12.53
CA GLY A 262 24.98 6.52 11.64
C GLY A 262 24.02 5.33 11.49
N GLY A 263 22.78 5.48 11.95
CA GLY A 263 21.70 4.51 11.77
C GLY A 263 21.13 4.54 10.34
N ARG A 264 20.42 3.48 9.97
CA ARG A 264 19.84 3.29 8.64
C ARG A 264 18.33 3.53 8.68
N VAL A 265 17.79 4.14 7.63
CA VAL A 265 16.34 4.41 7.47
C VAL A 265 15.77 3.38 6.48
N ILE A 266 14.88 2.54 6.96
CA ILE A 266 14.32 1.42 6.21
C ILE A 266 12.81 1.62 6.07
N ALA A 267 12.35 1.79 4.84
CA ALA A 267 10.92 1.90 4.55
C ALA A 267 10.25 0.51 4.59
N VAL A 268 9.10 0.42 5.22
CA VAL A 268 8.25 -0.76 5.19
C VAL A 268 7.11 -0.52 4.20
N GLY A 269 7.23 -1.14 3.05
CA GLY A 269 6.34 -0.98 1.90
C GLY A 269 6.74 0.14 0.95
N THR A 270 6.41 -0.07 -0.32
CA THR A 270 6.58 0.93 -1.38
C THR A 270 5.78 2.20 -1.12
N THR A 271 4.68 2.10 -0.37
CA THR A 271 3.87 3.26 0.08
C THR A 271 4.64 4.15 1.02
N SER A 272 5.35 3.59 2.03
CA SER A 272 6.20 4.36 2.94
C SER A 272 7.36 5.03 2.18
N ALA A 273 8.00 4.31 1.25
CA ALA A 273 9.04 4.86 0.39
C ALA A 273 8.53 6.05 -0.43
N ARG A 274 7.39 5.89 -1.13
CA ARG A 274 6.79 6.96 -1.94
C ARG A 274 6.35 8.16 -1.13
N ALA A 275 5.79 7.94 0.06
CA ALA A 275 5.39 9.03 0.94
C ALA A 275 6.59 9.86 1.41
N LEU A 276 7.67 9.21 1.85
CA LEU A 276 8.89 9.89 2.30
C LEU A 276 9.57 10.67 1.18
N GLU A 277 9.82 9.99 0.06
CA GLU A 277 10.52 10.60 -1.07
C GLU A 277 9.69 11.73 -1.70
N GLY A 278 8.37 11.56 -1.81
CA GLY A 278 7.45 12.59 -2.30
C GLY A 278 7.40 13.83 -1.38
N ALA A 279 7.34 13.60 -0.07
CA ALA A 279 7.37 14.69 0.91
C ALA A 279 8.72 15.42 0.91
N ALA A 280 9.83 14.70 0.79
CA ALA A 280 11.16 15.31 0.71
C ALA A 280 11.29 16.24 -0.51
N ILE A 281 10.85 15.79 -1.68
CA ILE A 281 10.84 16.61 -2.90
C ILE A 281 9.95 17.84 -2.75
N ALA A 282 8.74 17.67 -2.19
CA ALA A 282 7.79 18.76 -2.02
C ALA A 282 8.35 19.83 -1.05
N LEU A 283 8.96 19.41 0.05
CA LEU A 283 9.58 20.33 1.02
C LEU A 283 10.81 21.06 0.41
N ALA A 284 11.64 20.35 -0.36
CA ALA A 284 12.79 20.96 -1.04
C ALA A 284 12.36 22.03 -2.05
N ASN A 285 11.25 21.82 -2.75
CA ASN A 285 10.70 22.79 -3.71
C ASN A 285 10.00 23.99 -3.05
N ALA A 286 9.55 23.83 -1.80
CA ALA A 286 8.85 24.90 -1.06
C ALA A 286 9.79 25.89 -0.34
N THR A 287 11.05 25.51 -0.10
CA THR A 287 12.01 26.34 0.62
C THR A 287 12.93 27.11 -0.33
N GLU A 288 12.63 28.40 -0.59
CA GLU A 288 13.54 29.32 -1.29
C GLU A 288 14.73 29.79 -0.39
N THR A 289 14.67 29.56 0.90
CA THR A 289 15.77 29.90 1.85
C THR A 289 15.90 28.82 2.91
N PRO A 290 17.12 28.36 3.23
CA PRO A 290 17.35 27.48 4.38
C PRO A 290 17.04 28.25 5.68
N GLN A 291 15.85 28.04 6.24
CA GLN A 291 15.56 28.50 7.58
C GLN A 291 16.09 27.49 8.60
N GLU A 292 16.64 28.02 9.70
CA GLU A 292 17.20 27.25 10.80
C GLU A 292 16.24 26.15 11.29
N SER A 293 16.70 24.91 11.17
CA SER A 293 16.43 23.68 11.96
C SER A 293 15.07 23.43 12.62
N THR A 294 13.96 23.94 12.16
CA THR A 294 12.65 23.44 12.56
C THR A 294 12.15 22.44 11.51
N PHE A 295 12.13 21.15 11.86
CA PHE A 295 11.49 20.16 11.01
C PHE A 295 10.00 20.48 10.89
N THR A 296 9.53 20.69 9.67
CA THR A 296 8.11 20.84 9.37
C THR A 296 7.59 19.50 8.83
N GLY A 297 6.41 19.09 9.30
CA GLY A 297 5.70 17.97 8.69
C GLY A 297 5.22 18.32 7.28
N TYR A 298 4.84 17.31 6.51
CA TYR A 298 4.24 17.48 5.19
C TYR A 298 2.87 16.83 5.13
N CYS A 299 1.89 17.54 4.60
CA CYS A 299 0.55 17.04 4.31
C CYS A 299 0.16 17.50 2.91
N GLY A 300 -0.17 16.56 2.03
CA GLY A 300 -0.50 16.87 0.63
C GLY A 300 -0.67 15.63 -0.24
N LYS A 301 -0.55 15.79 -1.54
CA LYS A 301 -0.57 14.68 -2.51
C LYS A 301 0.83 14.42 -3.06
N THR A 302 1.11 13.15 -3.35
CA THR A 302 2.29 12.72 -4.09
C THR A 302 1.87 11.87 -5.29
N ASP A 303 2.39 12.19 -6.45
CA ASP A 303 2.28 11.43 -7.70
C ASP A 303 3.65 10.93 -8.17
N ILE A 304 4.61 10.87 -7.25
CA ILE A 304 5.98 10.47 -7.56
C ILE A 304 6.03 9.08 -8.21
N PHE A 305 6.70 9.01 -9.37
CA PHE A 305 6.99 7.79 -10.07
C PHE A 305 8.49 7.47 -9.95
N ILE A 306 8.78 6.41 -9.19
CA ILE A 306 10.15 5.98 -8.93
C ILE A 306 10.50 4.80 -9.84
N TYR A 307 11.59 4.93 -10.60
CA TYR A 307 12.12 3.92 -11.51
C TYR A 307 13.66 4.02 -11.57
N PRO A 308 14.40 3.10 -12.19
CA PRO A 308 15.86 3.12 -12.24
C PRO A 308 16.42 4.47 -12.64
N GLY A 309 17.42 4.94 -11.89
CA GLY A 309 18.03 6.27 -12.01
C GLY A 309 17.48 7.29 -11.03
N TYR A 310 16.45 6.97 -10.26
CA TYR A 310 15.98 7.81 -9.17
C TYR A 310 17.07 7.97 -8.09
N GLN A 311 17.27 9.20 -7.61
CA GLN A 311 18.21 9.50 -6.54
C GLN A 311 17.48 9.53 -5.20
N TRP A 312 17.68 8.51 -4.40
CA TRP A 312 17.04 8.37 -3.09
C TRP A 312 17.47 9.48 -2.14
N GLN A 313 16.49 10.15 -1.52
CA GLN A 313 16.71 11.28 -0.61
C GLN A 313 16.74 10.82 0.85
N ILE A 314 15.85 9.94 1.22
CA ILE A 314 15.57 9.60 2.61
C ILE A 314 15.96 8.16 2.93
N ILE A 315 15.41 7.19 2.18
CA ILE A 315 15.54 5.77 2.55
C ILE A 315 16.90 5.18 2.19
N ASN A 316 17.36 4.25 3.02
CA ASN A 316 18.56 3.46 2.78
C ASN A 316 18.23 2.03 2.34
N GLY A 317 17.07 1.49 2.77
CA GLY A 317 16.64 0.14 2.46
C GLY A 317 15.11 0.02 2.42
N LEU A 318 14.63 -1.12 1.97
CA LEU A 318 13.20 -1.35 1.75
C LEU A 318 12.80 -2.77 2.15
N ILE A 319 11.72 -2.89 2.91
CA ILE A 319 10.98 -4.15 3.11
C ILE A 319 9.74 -4.07 2.22
N THR A 320 9.50 -5.07 1.37
CA THR A 320 8.38 -5.05 0.42
C THR A 320 7.90 -6.46 0.11
N ASN A 321 6.70 -6.60 -0.49
CA ASN A 321 6.22 -7.86 -1.06
C ASN A 321 6.85 -8.12 -2.43
N PHE A 322 6.65 -9.31 -2.98
CA PHE A 322 6.90 -9.59 -4.40
C PHE A 322 5.76 -9.02 -5.25
N HIS A 323 6.12 -8.30 -6.32
CA HIS A 323 5.19 -7.52 -7.14
C HIS A 323 4.90 -8.16 -8.48
N LEU A 324 3.75 -7.81 -9.09
CA LEU A 324 3.35 -8.30 -10.41
C LEU A 324 4.28 -7.83 -11.53
N PRO A 325 4.34 -8.60 -12.64
CA PRO A 325 5.01 -8.16 -13.86
C PRO A 325 4.49 -6.80 -14.33
N LYS A 326 5.37 -5.99 -14.93
CA LYS A 326 5.03 -4.69 -15.53
C LYS A 326 4.37 -3.68 -14.57
N SER A 327 4.49 -3.87 -13.26
CA SER A 327 3.93 -2.94 -12.27
C SER A 327 4.88 -1.78 -11.95
N SER A 328 4.33 -0.62 -11.62
CA SER A 328 5.08 0.53 -11.12
C SER A 328 5.87 0.21 -9.83
N LEU A 329 5.37 -0.74 -9.04
CA LEU A 329 6.04 -1.20 -7.82
C LEU A 329 7.31 -2.01 -8.13
N LEU A 330 7.29 -2.84 -9.18
CA LEU A 330 8.49 -3.56 -9.64
C LEU A 330 9.57 -2.56 -10.15
N MET A 331 9.15 -1.46 -10.78
CA MET A 331 10.04 -0.38 -11.22
C MET A 331 10.67 0.35 -10.05
N LEU A 332 9.90 0.64 -9.00
CA LEU A 332 10.41 1.25 -7.76
C LEU A 332 11.48 0.37 -7.11
N VAL A 333 11.22 -0.93 -6.96
CA VAL A 333 12.21 -1.87 -6.40
C VAL A 333 13.45 -1.96 -7.29
N SER A 334 13.26 -1.93 -8.62
CA SER A 334 14.37 -1.89 -9.59
C SER A 334 15.25 -0.65 -9.43
N ALA A 335 14.71 0.47 -8.93
CA ALA A 335 15.49 1.68 -8.67
C ALA A 335 16.49 1.53 -7.51
N LEU A 336 16.28 0.55 -6.62
CA LEU A 336 17.21 0.27 -5.51
C LEU A 336 18.37 -0.64 -5.92
N ILE A 337 18.07 -1.75 -6.61
CA ILE A 337 19.06 -2.82 -6.85
C ILE A 337 19.31 -3.11 -8.33
N GLY A 338 18.71 -2.33 -9.22
CA GLY A 338 18.79 -2.54 -10.66
C GLY A 338 17.81 -3.58 -11.19
N ARG A 339 17.24 -3.31 -12.37
CA ARG A 339 16.22 -4.16 -13.00
C ARG A 339 16.71 -5.59 -13.28
N LYS A 340 17.91 -5.73 -13.85
CA LYS A 340 18.46 -7.06 -14.20
C LYS A 340 18.60 -7.96 -12.98
N ARG A 341 19.12 -7.40 -11.89
CA ARG A 341 19.30 -8.13 -10.64
C ARG A 341 17.97 -8.52 -10.03
N LEU A 342 17.02 -7.57 -9.97
CA LEU A 342 15.69 -7.83 -9.43
C LEU A 342 14.99 -8.97 -10.16
N LEU A 343 14.98 -8.96 -11.49
CA LEU A 343 14.34 -10.01 -12.28
C LEU A 343 15.04 -11.37 -12.13
N ASN A 344 16.37 -11.38 -12.01
CA ASN A 344 17.10 -12.60 -11.71
C ASN A 344 16.73 -13.18 -10.33
N LEU A 345 16.62 -12.34 -9.30
CA LEU A 345 16.15 -12.75 -7.98
C LEU A 345 14.70 -13.29 -8.02
N TYR A 346 13.83 -12.67 -8.81
CA TYR A 346 12.45 -13.14 -8.98
C TYR A 346 12.40 -14.51 -9.65
N GLN A 347 13.23 -14.74 -10.67
CA GLN A 347 13.36 -16.05 -11.30
C GLN A 347 13.86 -17.10 -10.30
N GLN A 348 14.92 -16.80 -9.56
CA GLN A 348 15.46 -17.71 -8.53
C GLN A 348 14.43 -18.04 -7.46
N VAL A 349 13.65 -17.05 -6.99
CA VAL A 349 12.57 -17.24 -6.02
C VAL A 349 11.44 -18.14 -6.55
N LEU A 350 11.14 -18.08 -7.85
CA LEU A 350 10.15 -18.96 -8.47
C LEU A 350 10.66 -20.39 -8.66
N GLU A 351 11.96 -20.56 -8.88
CA GLU A 351 12.64 -21.86 -9.01
C GLU A 351 13.02 -22.46 -7.65
N GLU A 352 13.07 -21.64 -6.58
CA GLU A 352 13.42 -22.05 -5.22
C GLU A 352 12.50 -23.16 -4.71
N PRO A 353 13.02 -24.27 -4.24
CA PRO A 353 12.22 -25.36 -3.69
C PRO A 353 11.45 -24.91 -2.45
N ALA A 354 10.43 -25.67 -2.10
CA ALA A 354 9.73 -25.47 -0.84
C ALA A 354 10.69 -25.59 0.34
N ASN A 355 10.50 -24.72 1.36
CA ASN A 355 11.27 -24.81 2.59
C ASN A 355 10.92 -26.07 3.41
N GLU A 356 11.51 -26.26 4.57
CA GLU A 356 11.27 -27.37 5.48
C GLU A 356 9.80 -27.51 5.92
N PHE A 357 9.01 -26.44 5.79
CA PHE A 357 7.56 -26.41 6.08
C PHE A 357 6.71 -26.68 4.84
N GLY A 358 7.30 -27.04 3.70
CA GLY A 358 6.60 -27.27 2.44
C GLY A 358 6.12 -26.00 1.72
N GLN A 359 6.62 -24.83 2.11
CA GLN A 359 6.20 -23.54 1.54
C GLN A 359 7.11 -23.13 0.38
N GLN A 360 6.53 -22.91 -0.79
CA GLN A 360 7.16 -22.20 -1.88
C GLN A 360 6.95 -20.69 -1.69
N TYR A 361 7.76 -19.84 -2.36
CA TYR A 361 7.52 -18.40 -2.37
C TYR A 361 6.21 -18.07 -3.04
N ARG A 362 5.47 -17.14 -2.41
CA ARG A 362 4.18 -16.65 -2.85
C ARG A 362 4.24 -15.15 -3.05
N PHE A 363 3.44 -14.67 -3.95
CA PHE A 363 3.48 -13.31 -4.44
C PHE A 363 2.27 -12.49 -3.98
N TYR A 364 2.39 -11.17 -4.07
CA TYR A 364 1.36 -10.18 -3.85
C TYR A 364 1.00 -9.95 -2.38
N SER A 365 -0.23 -9.46 -2.10
CA SER A 365 -0.61 -8.92 -0.78
C SER A 365 -0.45 -9.89 0.39
N PHE A 366 -0.87 -11.15 0.23
CA PHE A 366 -0.74 -12.19 1.23
C PHE A 366 0.47 -13.10 1.00
N GLY A 367 1.27 -12.75 0.01
CA GLY A 367 2.50 -13.45 -0.30
C GLY A 367 3.61 -13.21 0.72
N ASP A 368 4.81 -13.40 0.26
CA ASP A 368 6.03 -13.34 1.04
C ASP A 368 6.75 -12.00 0.85
N ALA A 369 7.85 -11.78 1.56
CA ALA A 369 8.53 -10.51 1.61
C ALA A 369 9.95 -10.58 1.04
N MET A 370 10.44 -9.41 0.63
CA MET A 370 11.83 -9.13 0.32
C MET A 370 12.33 -8.00 1.21
N PHE A 371 13.51 -8.15 1.80
CA PHE A 371 14.23 -7.07 2.46
C PHE A 371 15.46 -6.71 1.63
N ILE A 372 15.47 -5.50 1.10
CA ILE A 372 16.61 -4.91 0.41
C ILE A 372 17.41 -4.15 1.46
N ALA A 373 18.52 -4.74 1.90
CA ALA A 373 19.40 -4.13 2.88
C ALA A 373 20.15 -2.93 2.27
N PRO A 374 20.49 -1.91 3.05
CA PRO A 374 21.21 -0.73 2.57
C PRO A 374 22.51 -1.04 1.83
N GLU A 375 23.18 -2.11 2.21
CA GLU A 375 24.44 -2.57 1.61
C GLU A 375 24.26 -3.12 0.19
N SER A 376 23.03 -3.39 -0.23
CA SER A 376 22.69 -3.89 -1.57
C SER A 376 22.16 -2.82 -2.52
N VAL A 377 21.91 -1.61 -2.02
CA VAL A 377 21.41 -0.47 -2.80
C VAL A 377 22.51 0.10 -3.67
N LEU A 378 22.19 0.44 -4.95
CA LEU A 378 23.14 0.95 -5.96
C LEU A 378 23.56 2.38 -5.72
#